data_22e857b961fec74e4724ac0bba76fb36
#
_entry.id   22e857b961fec74e4724ac0bba76fb36
#
_cell.length_a   1.000
_cell.length_b   1.000
_cell.length_c   1.000
_cell.angle_alpha   90.00
_cell.angle_beta   90.00
_cell.angle_gamma   90.00
#
_symmetry.space_group_name_H-M   'P 1'
#
loop_
_entity.id
_entity.type
_entity.pdbx_description
1 polymer ?
#
loop_
_entity_poly.entity_id
_entity_poly.type
_entity_poly.pdbx_seq_one_letter_code
_entity_poly.pdbx_strand_id
1 'polypeptide(L)'
;EGKYLLESFELMKSLFPSYDSDLVNTEFLGAIRSIKGREQAFAAVWDQDFKSLIKTIRAPLMVMSAIDDFFYNKLDIIKKELEGVQIEPLAESGIASTELQTKETVRLISAFMKKAEKIKV
;
A
#
# COMPACT_ATOMS: atom_id res chain seq x y z
N GLU A 1 18.43 -25.99 6.97
CA GLU A 1 17.54 -25.26 7.90
C GLU A 1 17.89 -23.77 7.86
N GLY A 2 16.89 -22.88 7.89
CA GLY A 2 17.10 -21.43 7.87
C GLY A 2 17.22 -20.77 6.47
N LYS A 3 17.28 -21.51 5.39
CA LYS A 3 17.37 -20.96 4.03
C LYS A 3 16.18 -20.03 3.72
N TYR A 4 14.99 -20.39 4.15
CA TYR A 4 13.78 -19.56 3.97
C TYR A 4 13.87 -18.20 4.66
N LEU A 5 14.60 -18.09 5.78
CA LEU A 5 14.82 -16.81 6.46
C LEU A 5 15.68 -15.87 5.62
N LEU A 6 16.75 -16.41 5.02
CA LEU A 6 17.60 -15.63 4.12
C LEU A 6 16.84 -15.18 2.88
N GLU A 7 16.10 -16.08 2.25
CA GLU A 7 15.28 -15.79 1.08
C GLU A 7 14.21 -14.73 1.39
N SER A 8 13.56 -14.84 2.56
CA SER A 8 12.57 -13.85 3.03
C SER A 8 13.22 -12.48 3.31
N PHE A 9 14.43 -12.47 3.87
CA PHE A 9 15.16 -11.23 4.12
C PHE A 9 15.57 -10.53 2.83
N GLU A 10 16.14 -11.26 1.87
CA GLU A 10 16.53 -10.72 0.56
C GLU A 10 15.31 -10.23 -0.23
N LEU A 11 14.19 -10.94 -0.16
CA LEU A 11 12.93 -10.47 -0.74
C LEU A 11 12.49 -9.15 -0.08
N MET A 12 12.47 -9.10 1.25
CA MET A 12 12.08 -7.88 1.97
C MET A 12 12.98 -6.71 1.57
N LYS A 13 14.29 -6.91 1.58
CA LYS A 13 15.27 -5.91 1.16
C LYS A 13 15.03 -5.38 -0.26
N SER A 14 14.62 -6.24 -1.19
CA SER A 14 14.36 -5.85 -2.58
C SER A 14 13.11 -4.99 -2.78
N LEU A 15 12.21 -4.95 -1.78
CA LEU A 15 10.98 -4.16 -1.83
C LEU A 15 11.17 -2.69 -1.38
N PHE A 16 12.38 -2.35 -0.93
CA PHE A 16 12.71 -0.97 -0.52
C PHE A 16 13.68 -0.33 -1.52
N PRO A 17 13.43 0.91 -1.97
CA PRO A 17 14.24 1.58 -3.00
C PRO A 17 15.63 1.95 -2.50
N SER A 18 15.74 2.27 -1.21
CA SER A 18 17.01 2.49 -0.52
C SER A 18 17.12 1.52 0.65
N TYR A 19 18.30 0.92 0.82
CA TYR A 19 18.53 0.04 1.94
C TYR A 19 18.60 0.82 3.25
N ASP A 20 17.47 0.94 3.92
CA ASP A 20 17.39 1.35 5.31
C ASP A 20 17.36 0.08 6.18
N SER A 21 18.49 -0.22 6.83
CA SER A 21 18.65 -1.46 7.60
C SER A 21 17.65 -1.59 8.74
N ASP A 22 17.31 -0.50 9.40
CA ASP A 22 16.43 -0.52 10.56
C ASP A 22 14.98 -0.77 10.12
N LEU A 23 14.57 -0.13 9.03
CA LEU A 23 13.25 -0.34 8.45
C LEU A 23 13.10 -1.76 7.91
N VAL A 24 14.07 -2.24 7.11
CA VAL A 24 14.05 -3.61 6.58
C VAL A 24 14.05 -4.65 7.70
N ASN A 25 14.87 -4.47 8.73
CA ASN A 25 14.90 -5.36 9.88
C ASN A 25 13.56 -5.38 10.63
N THR A 26 12.95 -4.22 10.83
CA THR A 26 11.64 -4.11 11.51
C THR A 26 10.56 -4.85 10.73
N GLU A 27 10.46 -4.62 9.43
CA GLU A 27 9.50 -5.28 8.55
C GLU A 27 9.75 -6.80 8.45
N PHE A 28 11.00 -7.21 8.33
CA PHE A 28 11.36 -8.61 8.31
C PHE A 28 10.99 -9.33 9.62
N LEU A 29 11.29 -8.73 10.77
CA LEU A 29 10.91 -9.31 12.06
C LEU A 29 9.39 -9.39 12.22
N GLY A 30 8.66 -8.39 11.77
CA GLY A 30 7.20 -8.40 11.70
C GLY A 30 6.69 -9.55 10.82
N ALA A 31 7.27 -9.70 9.64
CA ALA A 31 6.89 -10.73 8.68
C ALA A 31 7.09 -12.16 9.22
N ILE A 32 8.23 -12.45 9.85
CA ILE A 32 8.49 -13.81 10.40
C ILE A 32 7.66 -14.12 11.65
N ARG A 33 7.33 -13.11 12.46
CA ARG A 33 6.44 -13.28 13.63
C ARG A 33 4.99 -13.56 13.22
N SER A 34 4.58 -13.07 12.08
CA SER A 34 3.19 -13.14 11.61
C SER A 34 2.96 -14.11 10.45
N ILE A 35 3.86 -15.09 10.20
CA ILE A 35 3.78 -15.99 9.04
C ILE A 35 2.37 -16.57 8.85
N LYS A 36 1.81 -17.23 9.89
CA LYS A 36 0.46 -17.82 9.81
C LYS A 36 -0.63 -16.77 9.58
N GLY A 37 -0.58 -15.66 10.33
CA GLY A 37 -1.54 -14.58 10.20
C GLY A 37 -1.47 -13.91 8.82
N ARG A 38 -0.27 -13.76 8.27
CA ARG A 38 -0.06 -13.22 6.93
C ARG A 38 -0.64 -14.15 5.85
N GLU A 39 -0.39 -15.45 5.93
CA GLU A 39 -0.97 -16.43 5.00
C GLU A 39 -2.50 -16.38 5.03
N GLN A 40 -3.09 -16.34 6.22
CA GLN A 40 -4.55 -16.24 6.38
C GLN A 40 -5.11 -14.92 5.84
N ALA A 41 -4.42 -13.80 6.09
CA ALA A 41 -4.83 -12.49 5.60
C ALA A 41 -4.78 -12.43 4.06
N PHE A 42 -3.70 -12.92 3.45
CA PHE A 42 -3.60 -12.97 1.99
C PHE A 42 -4.65 -13.90 1.37
N ALA A 43 -4.88 -15.08 1.96
CA ALA A 43 -5.94 -15.97 1.50
C ALA A 43 -7.30 -15.29 1.54
N ALA A 44 -7.64 -14.58 2.62
CA ALA A 44 -8.89 -13.84 2.75
C ALA A 44 -9.00 -12.69 1.72
N VAL A 45 -7.91 -11.97 1.45
CA VAL A 45 -7.89 -10.90 0.43
C VAL A 45 -8.12 -11.48 -0.98
N TRP A 46 -7.47 -12.60 -1.31
CA TRP A 46 -7.62 -13.22 -2.63
C TRP A 46 -9.01 -13.85 -2.85
N ASP A 47 -9.69 -14.23 -1.77
CA ASP A 47 -11.04 -14.81 -1.81
C ASP A 47 -12.15 -13.75 -1.95
N GLN A 48 -11.82 -12.47 -1.78
CA GLN A 48 -12.77 -11.38 -1.91
C GLN A 48 -12.98 -10.96 -3.36
N ASP A 49 -14.23 -10.76 -3.76
CA ASP A 49 -14.55 -10.01 -4.98
C ASP A 49 -14.35 -8.50 -4.74
N PHE A 50 -13.07 -8.12 -4.65
CA PHE A 50 -12.66 -6.73 -4.40
C PHE A 50 -13.22 -5.77 -5.46
N LYS A 51 -13.31 -6.23 -6.72
CA LYS A 51 -13.81 -5.41 -7.83
C LYS A 51 -15.27 -5.01 -7.64
N SER A 52 -16.11 -5.93 -7.16
CA SER A 52 -17.50 -5.62 -6.84
C SER A 52 -17.61 -4.79 -5.56
N LEU A 53 -16.84 -5.13 -4.53
CA LEU A 53 -16.88 -4.44 -3.24
C LEU A 53 -16.48 -2.97 -3.36
N ILE A 54 -15.41 -2.65 -4.08
CA ILE A 54 -14.92 -1.26 -4.20
C ILE A 54 -15.95 -0.35 -4.87
N LYS A 55 -16.79 -0.88 -5.76
CA LYS A 55 -17.87 -0.14 -6.43
C LYS A 55 -19.04 0.20 -5.50
N THR A 56 -19.10 -0.41 -4.32
CA THR A 56 -20.12 -0.10 -3.32
C THR A 56 -19.74 1.10 -2.43
N ILE A 57 -18.50 1.56 -2.51
CA ILE A 57 -18.02 2.70 -1.71
C ILE A 57 -18.74 3.97 -2.18
N ARG A 58 -19.43 4.63 -1.24
CA ARG A 58 -20.16 5.88 -1.47
C ARG A 58 -19.37 7.11 -1.05
N ALA A 59 -18.40 6.92 -0.16
CA ALA A 59 -17.54 8.01 0.31
C ALA A 59 -16.55 8.43 -0.79
N PRO A 60 -16.08 9.68 -0.78
CA PRO A 60 -14.94 10.07 -1.61
C PRO A 60 -13.76 9.14 -1.41
N LEU A 61 -13.09 8.77 -2.49
CA LEU A 61 -12.00 7.81 -2.47
C LEU A 61 -10.72 8.43 -3.02
N MET A 62 -9.63 8.27 -2.28
CA MET A 62 -8.27 8.58 -2.73
C MET A 62 -7.41 7.33 -2.65
N VAL A 63 -6.63 7.08 -3.68
CA VAL A 63 -5.65 5.99 -3.74
C VAL A 63 -4.26 6.60 -3.95
N MET A 64 -3.32 6.17 -3.13
CA MET A 64 -1.91 6.59 -3.19
C MET A 64 -1.02 5.38 -3.44
N SER A 65 0.02 5.54 -4.21
CA SER A 65 1.06 4.52 -4.41
C SER A 65 2.36 5.18 -4.83
N ALA A 66 3.50 4.63 -4.38
CA ALA A 66 4.80 5.06 -4.87
C ALA A 66 4.96 4.68 -6.34
N ILE A 67 5.70 5.49 -7.09
CA ILE A 67 5.92 5.27 -8.52
C ILE A 67 6.73 4.01 -8.83
N ASP A 68 7.50 3.51 -7.86
CA ASP A 68 8.31 2.30 -7.89
C ASP A 68 7.65 1.10 -7.16
N ASP A 69 6.41 1.26 -6.66
CA ASP A 69 5.62 0.16 -6.10
C ASP A 69 5.17 -0.78 -7.23
N PHE A 70 5.26 -2.09 -7.00
CA PHE A 70 4.86 -3.10 -8.00
C PHE A 70 3.36 -3.06 -8.37
N PHE A 71 2.52 -2.43 -7.56
CA PHE A 71 1.11 -2.18 -7.87
C PHE A 71 0.84 -0.85 -8.58
N TYR A 72 1.84 0.03 -8.71
CA TYR A 72 1.65 1.36 -9.31
C TYR A 72 0.93 1.33 -10.67
N ASN A 73 1.34 0.41 -11.54
CA ASN A 73 0.75 0.24 -12.87
C ASN A 73 -0.73 -0.21 -12.84
N LYS A 74 -1.23 -0.64 -11.67
CA LYS A 74 -2.65 -1.02 -11.50
C LYS A 74 -3.56 0.16 -11.18
N LEU A 75 -2.99 1.32 -10.86
CA LEU A 75 -3.76 2.55 -10.60
C LEU A 75 -4.61 2.96 -11.80
N ASP A 76 -4.13 2.73 -13.02
CA ASP A 76 -4.90 2.99 -14.24
C ASP A 76 -6.18 2.15 -14.33
N ILE A 77 -6.15 0.93 -13.81
CA ILE A 77 -7.34 0.07 -13.74
C ILE A 77 -8.35 0.66 -12.77
N ILE A 78 -7.89 1.07 -11.59
CA ILE A 78 -8.73 1.70 -10.56
C ILE A 78 -9.37 2.97 -11.13
N LYS A 79 -8.60 3.81 -11.80
CA LYS A 79 -9.08 5.05 -12.42
C LYS A 79 -10.16 4.81 -13.48
N LYS A 80 -10.07 3.71 -14.23
CA LYS A 80 -11.07 3.33 -15.23
C LYS A 80 -12.34 2.74 -14.62
N GLU A 81 -12.21 2.00 -13.51
CA GLU A 81 -13.33 1.30 -12.87
C GLU A 81 -14.12 2.18 -11.90
N LEU A 82 -13.51 3.25 -11.39
CA LEU A 82 -14.09 4.12 -10.35
C LEU A 82 -14.12 5.57 -10.82
N GLU A 83 -15.33 6.07 -11.06
CA GLU A 83 -15.54 7.48 -11.35
C GLU A 83 -15.26 8.35 -10.12
N GLY A 84 -14.55 9.46 -10.31
CA GLY A 84 -14.28 10.44 -9.26
C GLY A 84 -13.20 10.01 -8.24
N VAL A 85 -12.52 8.87 -8.44
CA VAL A 85 -11.38 8.50 -7.61
C VAL A 85 -10.22 9.48 -7.79
N GLN A 86 -9.65 9.95 -6.69
CA GLN A 86 -8.43 10.75 -6.70
C GLN A 86 -7.22 9.83 -6.66
N ILE A 87 -6.30 9.96 -7.61
CA ILE A 87 -5.05 9.18 -7.66
C ILE A 87 -3.89 10.12 -7.36
N GLU A 88 -3.09 9.75 -6.36
CA GLU A 88 -1.92 10.54 -5.93
C GLU A 88 -0.67 9.66 -5.99
N PRO A 89 0.22 9.89 -6.98
CA PRO A 89 1.51 9.22 -7.00
C PRO A 89 2.41 9.80 -5.91
N LEU A 90 3.11 8.92 -5.21
CA LEU A 90 4.17 9.28 -4.27
C LEU A 90 5.53 9.09 -4.93
N ALA A 91 6.56 9.78 -4.42
CA ALA A 91 7.94 9.57 -4.85
C ALA A 91 8.40 8.14 -4.53
N GLU A 92 9.55 7.75 -5.08
CA GLU A 92 10.15 6.44 -4.86
C GLU A 92 10.24 6.09 -3.36
N SER A 93 9.57 5.05 -2.97
CA SER A 93 9.48 4.56 -1.59
C SER A 93 9.04 3.09 -1.51
N GLY A 94 8.93 2.43 -2.65
CA GLY A 94 8.47 1.04 -2.73
C GLY A 94 7.17 0.82 -1.95
N ILE A 95 7.15 -0.22 -1.13
CA ILE A 95 5.99 -0.54 -0.27
C ILE A 95 5.96 0.27 1.05
N ALA A 96 7.00 1.08 1.32
CA ALA A 96 7.17 1.81 2.58
C ALA A 96 6.79 3.30 2.48
N SER A 97 5.77 3.62 1.69
CA SER A 97 5.38 5.01 1.43
C SER A 97 4.97 5.78 2.69
N THR A 98 4.37 5.12 3.66
CA THR A 98 3.97 5.75 4.93
C THR A 98 5.17 6.12 5.80
N GLU A 99 6.22 5.33 5.79
CA GLU A 99 7.45 5.52 6.56
C GLU A 99 8.38 6.51 5.89
N LEU A 100 8.64 6.32 4.59
CA LEU A 100 9.62 7.10 3.83
C LEU A 100 9.07 8.44 3.32
N GLN A 101 7.76 8.52 3.06
CA GLN A 101 7.07 9.70 2.54
C GLN A 101 6.04 10.26 3.53
N THR A 102 6.28 10.14 4.84
CA THR A 102 5.33 10.49 5.91
C THR A 102 4.76 11.90 5.76
N LYS A 103 5.63 12.90 5.53
CA LYS A 103 5.20 14.31 5.42
C LYS A 103 4.27 14.52 4.24
N GLU A 104 4.60 13.96 3.09
CA GLU A 104 3.80 14.09 1.88
C GLU A 104 2.49 13.32 2.00
N THR A 105 2.55 12.10 2.54
CA THR A 105 1.36 11.28 2.84
C THR A 105 0.37 12.03 3.74
N VAL A 106 0.86 12.61 4.85
CA VAL A 106 0.02 13.41 5.75
C VAL A 106 -0.55 14.65 5.07
N ARG A 107 0.26 15.34 4.25
CA ARG A 107 -0.18 16.50 3.47
C ARG A 107 -1.34 16.14 2.52
N LEU A 108 -1.17 15.07 1.75
CA LEU A 108 -2.19 14.60 0.78
C LEU A 108 -3.47 14.15 1.49
N ILE A 109 -3.36 13.36 2.55
CA ILE A 109 -4.52 12.92 3.35
C ILE A 109 -5.26 14.14 3.91
N SER A 110 -4.53 15.10 4.51
CA SER A 110 -5.14 16.29 5.09
C SER A 110 -5.85 17.16 4.05
N ALA A 111 -5.25 17.31 2.87
CA ALA A 111 -5.87 18.05 1.76
C ALA A 111 -7.12 17.35 1.24
N PHE A 112 -7.06 16.02 1.09
CA PHE A 112 -8.19 15.20 0.66
C PHE A 112 -9.36 15.29 1.66
N MET A 113 -9.10 15.14 2.96
CA MET A 113 -10.11 15.22 4.00
C MET A 113 -10.82 16.58 3.99
N LYS A 114 -10.08 17.70 3.91
CA LYS A 114 -10.66 19.04 3.79
C LYS A 114 -11.54 19.21 2.56
N LYS A 115 -11.20 18.54 1.45
CA LYS A 115 -12.03 18.54 0.23
C LYS A 115 -13.27 17.69 0.41
N ALA A 116 -13.13 16.50 1.00
CA ALA A 116 -14.23 15.57 1.24
C ALA A 116 -15.30 16.17 2.19
N GLU A 117 -14.90 16.89 3.24
CA GLU A 117 -15.82 17.58 4.15
C GLU A 117 -16.71 18.62 3.47
N LYS A 118 -16.28 19.19 2.34
CA LYS A 118 -17.06 20.15 1.55
C LYS A 118 -18.08 19.48 0.63
N ILE A 119 -17.91 18.19 0.37
CA ILE A 119 -18.86 17.39 -0.39
C ILE A 119 -19.96 16.98 0.61
N LYS A 120 -21.01 17.81 0.73
CA LYS A 120 -22.19 17.41 1.53
C LYS A 120 -22.76 16.15 0.87
N VAL A 121 -22.70 15.04 1.60
CA VAL A 121 -23.40 13.80 1.28
C VAL A 121 -24.90 14.03 1.42
#